data_6ece9628f55b8d9d3fa2a167cb5daf43
#
_entry.id   6ece9628f55b8d9d3fa2a167cb5daf43
#
_cell.length_a   1.000
_cell.length_b   1.000
_cell.length_c   1.000
_cell.angle_alpha   90.00
_cell.angle_beta   90.00
_cell.angle_gamma   90.00
#
_symmetry.space_group_name_H-M   'P 1'
#
loop_
_entity.id
_entity.type
_entity.pdbx_description
1 polymer ?
#
loop_
_entity_poly.entity_id
_entity_poly.type
_entity_poly.pdbx_seq_one_letter_code
_entity_poly.pdbx_strand_id
1 'polypeptide(L)'
;MHAAVASVSQMVSEAADAVCVVDTDATVEQFLRVATIRADSILVVVEPYFTSLETGRRMTRLGKLQGYEHVALVANKVRSEKESETVYEFAAEHELEVAGIVPHDLRMPDAEWAQSAPLDFDPDAPSIAAIDELGRRLLERCDSDRAGAGEVR
;
A
#
# COMPACT_ATOMS: atom_id res chain seq x y z
N MET A 1 -18.24 13.37 -3.84
CA MET A 1 -16.90 12.78 -4.02
C MET A 1 -16.95 11.24 -4.12
N HIS A 2 -17.74 10.53 -3.27
CA HIS A 2 -17.78 9.06 -3.25
C HIS A 2 -18.34 8.39 -4.52
N ALA A 3 -19.35 8.96 -5.16
CA ALA A 3 -19.89 8.44 -6.42
C ALA A 3 -18.85 8.46 -7.57
N ALA A 4 -17.98 9.48 -7.59
CA ALA A 4 -16.94 9.60 -8.61
C ALA A 4 -15.85 8.52 -8.44
N VAL A 5 -15.42 8.23 -7.21
CA VAL A 5 -14.41 7.20 -6.96
C VAL A 5 -14.95 5.80 -7.30
N ALA A 6 -16.20 5.50 -6.93
CA ALA A 6 -16.85 4.24 -7.29
C ALA A 6 -17.01 4.09 -8.81
N SER A 7 -17.36 5.18 -9.50
CA SER A 7 -17.48 5.17 -10.96
C SER A 7 -16.13 4.99 -11.66
N VAL A 8 -15.06 5.63 -11.17
CA VAL A 8 -13.70 5.46 -11.70
C VAL A 8 -13.21 4.03 -11.48
N SER A 9 -13.40 3.48 -10.29
CA SER A 9 -13.05 2.09 -9.97
C SER A 9 -13.76 1.09 -10.88
N GLN A 10 -15.05 1.33 -11.21
CA GLN A 10 -15.81 0.50 -12.12
C GLN A 10 -15.29 0.61 -13.56
N MET A 11 -15.00 1.82 -14.02
CA MET A 11 -14.44 2.05 -15.37
C MET A 11 -13.06 1.39 -15.54
N VAL A 12 -12.21 1.40 -14.50
CA VAL A 12 -10.89 0.76 -14.54
C VAL A 12 -11.01 -0.77 -14.49
N SER A 13 -11.96 -1.30 -13.74
CA SER A 13 -12.24 -2.75 -13.70
C SER A 13 -12.69 -3.32 -15.05
N GLU A 14 -13.22 -2.48 -15.95
CA GLU A 14 -13.61 -2.86 -17.32
C GLU A 14 -12.44 -2.80 -18.31
N ALA A 15 -11.34 -2.13 -17.96
CA ALA A 15 -10.14 -2.03 -18.78
C ALA A 15 -9.16 -3.15 -18.38
N ALA A 16 -9.04 -4.18 -19.20
CA ALA A 16 -8.32 -5.42 -18.89
C ALA A 16 -6.83 -5.24 -18.47
N ASP A 17 -6.21 -4.11 -18.82
CA ASP A 17 -4.77 -3.84 -18.59
C ASP A 17 -4.54 -2.57 -17.75
N ALA A 18 -5.56 -2.05 -17.05
CA ALA A 18 -5.40 -0.83 -16.26
C ALA A 18 -5.14 -1.13 -14.78
N VAL A 19 -4.21 -0.37 -14.20
CA VAL A 19 -3.94 -0.33 -12.76
C VAL A 19 -4.53 0.96 -12.19
N CYS A 20 -5.28 0.83 -11.11
CA CYS A 20 -5.84 1.98 -10.40
C CYS A 20 -5.26 2.04 -8.99
N VAL A 21 -4.62 3.13 -8.66
CA VAL A 21 -4.17 3.43 -7.29
C VAL A 21 -5.10 4.48 -6.70
N VAL A 22 -5.72 4.16 -5.57
CA VAL A 22 -6.60 5.07 -4.85
C VAL A 22 -5.92 5.53 -3.58
N ASP A 23 -5.55 6.80 -3.53
CA ASP A 23 -5.04 7.44 -2.33
C ASP A 23 -6.20 7.82 -1.40
N THR A 24 -6.12 7.41 -0.13
CA THR A 24 -7.17 7.64 0.86
C THR A 24 -6.59 8.19 2.16
N ASP A 25 -7.35 9.05 2.81
CA ASP A 25 -7.00 9.48 4.16
C ASP A 25 -6.97 8.29 5.15
N ALA A 26 -5.96 8.26 6.01
CA ALA A 26 -5.73 7.20 7.00
C ALA A 26 -6.68 7.27 8.20
N THR A 27 -7.96 7.60 8.01
CA THR A 27 -8.95 7.59 9.08
C THR A 27 -9.82 6.33 9.02
N VAL A 28 -10.13 5.75 10.18
CA VAL A 28 -11.01 4.58 10.29
C VAL A 28 -12.38 4.84 9.64
N GLU A 29 -12.90 6.06 9.75
CA GLU A 29 -14.17 6.45 9.10
C GLU A 29 -14.08 6.43 7.58
N GLN A 30 -13.01 6.94 7.00
CA GLN A 30 -12.76 6.91 5.56
C GLN A 30 -12.57 5.47 5.08
N PHE A 31 -11.79 4.68 5.82
CA PHE A 31 -11.57 3.27 5.52
C PHE A 31 -12.89 2.48 5.47
N LEU A 32 -13.78 2.68 6.43
CA LEU A 32 -15.10 2.05 6.44
C LEU A 32 -16.01 2.52 5.29
N ARG A 33 -15.80 3.74 4.78
CA ARG A 33 -16.53 4.28 3.61
C ARG A 33 -15.96 3.78 2.29
N VAL A 34 -14.66 3.51 2.23
CA VAL A 34 -13.97 2.93 1.06
C VAL A 34 -14.34 1.45 0.86
N ALA A 35 -14.91 0.80 1.87
CA ALA A 35 -15.40 -0.59 1.80
C ALA A 35 -16.39 -0.88 0.67
N THR A 36 -16.91 0.15 -0.01
CA THR A 36 -17.72 0.00 -1.23
C THR A 36 -16.90 -0.09 -2.50
N ILE A 37 -15.59 0.16 -2.43
CA ILE A 37 -14.66 0.08 -3.57
C ILE A 37 -14.10 -1.34 -3.60
N ARG A 38 -14.24 -2.01 -4.72
CA ARG A 38 -13.53 -3.26 -4.96
C ARG A 38 -12.05 -2.93 -5.21
N ALA A 39 -11.18 -3.45 -4.35
CA ALA A 39 -9.73 -3.37 -4.51
C ALA A 39 -9.14 -4.76 -4.40
N ASP A 40 -8.19 -5.08 -5.27
CA ASP A 40 -7.47 -6.36 -5.25
C ASP A 40 -6.49 -6.41 -4.07
N SER A 41 -5.95 -5.24 -3.67
CA SER A 41 -5.03 -5.13 -2.55
C SER A 41 -5.24 -3.82 -1.78
N ILE A 42 -5.07 -3.87 -0.46
CA ILE A 42 -5.03 -2.71 0.41
C ILE A 42 -3.64 -2.61 1.04
N LEU A 43 -3.00 -1.48 0.87
CA LEU A 43 -1.73 -1.17 1.50
C LEU A 43 -1.96 -0.19 2.66
N VAL A 44 -1.63 -0.63 3.85
CA VAL A 44 -1.70 0.20 5.06
C VAL A 44 -0.30 0.75 5.32
N VAL A 45 -0.10 2.03 5.02
CA VAL A 45 1.20 2.69 5.20
C VAL A 45 1.39 3.10 6.66
N VAL A 46 2.49 2.65 7.26
CA VAL A 46 2.84 2.90 8.67
C VAL A 46 4.27 3.41 8.78
N GLU A 47 4.59 4.08 9.88
CA GLU A 47 5.97 4.42 10.26
C GLU A 47 6.46 3.47 11.39
N PRO A 48 7.77 3.26 11.57
CA PRO A 48 8.33 2.25 12.48
C PRO A 48 8.30 2.69 13.95
N TYR A 49 7.13 3.14 14.44
CA TYR A 49 6.91 3.43 15.85
C TYR A 49 5.57 2.88 16.33
N PHE A 50 5.50 2.56 17.62
CA PHE A 50 4.43 1.76 18.22
C PHE A 50 3.02 2.24 17.88
N THR A 51 2.71 3.54 17.99
CA THR A 51 1.36 4.04 17.75
C THR A 51 0.94 3.92 16.27
N SER A 52 1.88 4.04 15.35
CA SER A 52 1.63 3.85 13.92
C SER A 52 1.41 2.38 13.58
N LEU A 53 2.27 1.50 14.10
CA LEU A 53 2.14 0.05 13.92
C LEU A 53 0.82 -0.48 14.50
N GLU A 54 0.44 -0.03 15.70
CA GLU A 54 -0.83 -0.41 16.32
C GLU A 54 -2.05 0.10 15.52
N THR A 55 -1.96 1.29 14.94
CA THR A 55 -2.98 1.80 14.02
C THR A 55 -3.05 0.93 12.77
N GLY A 56 -1.89 0.58 12.20
CA GLY A 56 -1.79 -0.33 11.05
C GLY A 56 -2.42 -1.68 11.34
N ARG A 57 -2.14 -2.26 12.50
CA ARG A 57 -2.76 -3.52 12.95
C ARG A 57 -4.28 -3.45 12.97
N ARG A 58 -4.84 -2.37 13.52
CA ARG A 58 -6.30 -2.16 13.57
C ARG A 58 -6.89 -2.01 12.17
N MET A 59 -6.23 -1.26 11.29
CA MET A 59 -6.67 -1.05 9.91
C MET A 59 -6.63 -2.35 9.10
N THR A 60 -5.55 -3.13 9.22
CA THR A 60 -5.43 -4.44 8.58
C THR A 60 -6.54 -5.39 9.04
N ARG A 61 -6.82 -5.44 10.36
CA ARG A 61 -7.92 -6.25 10.90
C ARG A 61 -9.28 -5.81 10.33
N LEU A 62 -9.54 -4.51 10.25
CA LEU A 62 -10.77 -3.98 9.67
C LEU A 62 -10.91 -4.36 8.20
N GLY A 63 -9.83 -4.27 7.41
CA GLY A 63 -9.83 -4.68 6.02
C GLY A 63 -10.19 -6.15 5.83
N LYS A 64 -9.56 -7.01 6.61
CA LYS A 64 -9.87 -8.46 6.60
C LYS A 64 -11.33 -8.74 7.00
N LEU A 65 -11.86 -8.03 8.00
CA LEU A 65 -13.27 -8.16 8.42
C LEU A 65 -14.27 -7.70 7.35
N GLN A 66 -13.85 -6.81 6.45
CA GLN A 66 -14.65 -6.36 5.31
C GLN A 66 -14.56 -7.28 4.09
N GLY A 67 -13.77 -8.34 4.19
CA GLY A 67 -13.65 -9.35 3.14
C GLY A 67 -12.54 -9.08 2.11
N TYR A 68 -11.63 -8.14 2.38
CA TYR A 68 -10.45 -7.97 1.54
C TYR A 68 -9.45 -9.09 1.83
N GLU A 69 -9.04 -9.81 0.78
CA GLU A 69 -8.13 -10.94 0.90
C GLU A 69 -6.69 -10.48 1.12
N HIS A 70 -6.28 -9.42 0.42
CA HIS A 70 -4.91 -8.88 0.48
C HIS A 70 -4.89 -7.53 1.19
N VAL A 71 -4.52 -7.55 2.46
CA VAL A 71 -4.31 -6.36 3.28
C VAL A 71 -2.95 -6.46 3.95
N ALA A 72 -2.03 -5.61 3.56
CA ALA A 72 -0.65 -5.67 4.01
C ALA A 72 -0.11 -4.32 4.50
N LEU A 73 0.89 -4.35 5.38
CA LEU A 73 1.61 -3.17 5.84
C LEU A 73 2.69 -2.77 4.83
N VAL A 74 2.88 -1.47 4.67
CA VAL A 74 4.07 -0.87 4.07
C VAL A 74 4.71 0.04 5.11
N ALA A 75 5.89 -0.32 5.59
CA ALA A 75 6.61 0.52 6.53
C ALA A 75 7.38 1.61 5.79
N ASN A 76 7.04 2.86 6.07
CA ASN A 76 7.61 4.03 5.44
C ASN A 76 8.58 4.77 6.38
N LYS A 77 9.53 5.50 5.82
CA LYS A 77 10.53 6.31 6.53
C LYS A 77 11.40 5.51 7.51
N VAL A 78 11.69 4.28 7.17
CA VAL A 78 12.55 3.41 7.98
C VAL A 78 14.00 3.89 7.90
N ARG A 79 14.65 4.15 9.05
CA ARG A 79 15.99 4.78 9.15
C ARG A 79 17.11 3.79 9.41
N SER A 80 16.80 2.60 9.89
CA SER A 80 17.80 1.62 10.30
C SER A 80 17.29 0.19 10.17
N GLU A 81 18.23 -0.74 10.12
CA GLU A 81 17.93 -2.17 10.17
C GLU A 81 17.13 -2.55 11.42
N LYS A 82 17.47 -1.96 12.57
CA LYS A 82 16.74 -2.16 13.83
C LYS A 82 15.27 -1.73 13.72
N GLU A 83 14.97 -0.63 13.03
CA GLU A 83 13.58 -0.22 12.79
C GLU A 83 12.86 -1.21 11.87
N SER A 84 13.55 -1.75 10.85
CA SER A 84 13.01 -2.81 9.99
C SER A 84 12.71 -4.07 10.80
N GLU A 85 13.65 -4.52 11.64
CA GLU A 85 13.47 -5.67 12.52
C GLU A 85 12.25 -5.47 13.43
N THR A 86 12.13 -4.28 14.06
CA THR A 86 10.96 -3.96 14.90
C THR A 86 9.63 -4.08 14.14
N VAL A 87 9.59 -3.64 12.90
CA VAL A 87 8.39 -3.79 12.05
C VAL A 87 8.06 -5.26 11.79
N TYR A 88 9.07 -6.05 11.43
CA TYR A 88 8.88 -7.48 11.16
C TYR A 88 8.50 -8.27 12.41
N GLU A 89 9.13 -7.98 13.55
CA GLU A 89 8.79 -8.60 14.85
C GLU A 89 7.34 -8.30 15.23
N PHE A 90 6.93 -7.02 15.15
CA PHE A 90 5.56 -6.61 15.41
C PHE A 90 4.56 -7.28 14.45
N ALA A 91 4.89 -7.35 13.18
CA ALA A 91 4.05 -7.98 12.17
C ALA A 91 3.90 -9.49 12.42
N ALA A 92 4.99 -10.17 12.78
CA ALA A 92 4.98 -11.60 13.12
C ALA A 92 4.15 -11.89 14.38
N GLU A 93 4.29 -11.07 15.44
CA GLU A 93 3.50 -11.20 16.67
C GLU A 93 1.99 -11.09 16.44
N HIS A 94 1.59 -10.29 15.44
CA HIS A 94 0.20 -9.98 15.16
C HIS A 94 -0.36 -10.63 13.87
N GLU A 95 0.39 -11.54 13.26
CA GLU A 95 0.00 -12.26 12.02
C GLU A 95 -0.34 -11.29 10.86
N LEU A 96 0.49 -10.24 10.72
CA LEU A 96 0.35 -9.23 9.67
C LEU A 96 1.34 -9.50 8.52
N GLU A 97 0.90 -9.26 7.30
CA GLU A 97 1.77 -9.25 6.13
C GLU A 97 2.49 -7.90 6.02
N VAL A 98 3.79 -7.93 5.71
CA VAL A 98 4.58 -6.74 5.36
C VAL A 98 4.88 -6.83 3.85
N ALA A 99 4.23 -5.98 3.06
CA ALA A 99 4.42 -5.93 1.61
C ALA A 99 5.75 -5.26 1.23
N GLY A 100 6.22 -4.29 2.02
CA GLY A 100 7.48 -3.61 1.72
C GLY A 100 7.96 -2.69 2.83
N ILE A 101 9.24 -2.37 2.74
CA ILE A 101 9.93 -1.37 3.58
C ILE A 101 10.42 -0.26 2.66
N VAL A 102 10.00 0.97 2.93
CA VAL A 102 10.48 2.17 2.22
C VAL A 102 11.42 2.92 3.16
N PRO A 103 12.70 3.08 2.79
CA PRO A 103 13.66 3.75 3.63
C PRO A 103 13.36 5.24 3.76
N HIS A 104 13.78 5.82 4.88
CA HIS A 104 13.78 7.28 5.04
C HIS A 104 14.79 7.90 4.07
N ASP A 105 14.30 8.80 3.24
CA ASP A 105 15.10 9.44 2.21
C ASP A 105 15.16 10.95 2.41
N LEU A 106 16.36 11.47 2.59
CA LEU A 106 16.61 12.90 2.81
C LEU A 106 16.42 13.74 1.52
N ARG A 107 16.32 13.08 0.35
CA ARG A 107 16.11 13.75 -0.95
C ARG A 107 14.63 14.11 -1.18
N MET A 108 13.72 13.51 -0.42
CA MET A 108 12.28 13.78 -0.58
C MET A 108 11.92 15.24 -0.30
N PRO A 109 12.39 15.90 0.79
CA PRO A 109 12.20 17.32 0.98
C PRO A 109 12.81 18.19 -0.12
N ASP A 110 13.97 17.81 -0.67
CA ASP A 110 14.63 18.54 -1.75
C ASP A 110 13.79 18.50 -3.05
N ALA A 111 13.18 17.36 -3.38
CA ALA A 111 12.27 17.23 -4.51
C ALA A 111 11.03 18.15 -4.34
N GLU A 112 10.46 18.18 -3.13
CA GLU A 112 9.32 19.04 -2.82
C GLU A 112 9.68 20.52 -2.97
N TRP A 113 10.83 20.94 -2.46
CA TRP A 113 11.33 22.33 -2.60
C TRP A 113 11.61 22.69 -4.06
N ALA A 114 12.07 21.71 -4.86
CA ALA A 114 12.25 21.88 -6.29
C ALA A 114 10.93 21.84 -7.09
N GLN A 115 9.78 21.60 -6.42
CA GLN A 115 8.47 21.41 -7.04
C GLN A 115 8.50 20.33 -8.14
N SER A 116 9.27 19.27 -7.91
CA SER A 116 9.44 18.13 -8.81
C SER A 116 8.88 16.88 -8.15
N ALA A 117 8.31 15.98 -8.93
CA ALA A 117 7.96 14.66 -8.42
C ALA A 117 9.26 13.92 -8.00
N PRO A 118 9.27 13.20 -6.86
CA PRO A 118 10.46 12.48 -6.41
C PRO A 118 11.08 11.57 -7.47
N LEU A 119 10.26 10.89 -8.26
CA LEU A 119 10.70 10.04 -9.37
C LEU A 119 11.45 10.81 -10.47
N ASP A 120 11.01 12.04 -10.77
CA ASP A 120 11.65 12.89 -11.77
C ASP A 120 12.89 13.60 -11.22
N PHE A 121 12.91 13.85 -9.91
CA PHE A 121 14.00 14.53 -9.22
C PHE A 121 15.22 13.62 -9.01
N ASP A 122 15.00 12.40 -8.55
CA ASP A 122 16.03 11.39 -8.32
C ASP A 122 15.46 9.98 -8.50
N PRO A 123 15.43 9.47 -9.74
CA PRO A 123 14.86 8.14 -10.03
C PRO A 123 15.63 6.99 -9.37
N ASP A 124 16.90 7.22 -9.02
CA ASP A 124 17.77 6.20 -8.40
C ASP A 124 17.76 6.29 -6.85
N ALA A 125 16.92 7.15 -6.27
CA ALA A 125 16.80 7.28 -4.82
C ALA A 125 16.34 5.95 -4.17
N PRO A 126 16.91 5.56 -3.01
CA PRO A 126 16.57 4.29 -2.36
C PRO A 126 15.07 4.12 -2.06
N SER A 127 14.38 5.22 -1.74
CA SER A 127 12.93 5.21 -1.51
C SER A 127 12.15 4.92 -2.81
N ILE A 128 12.60 5.46 -3.94
CA ILE A 128 11.99 5.24 -5.25
C ILE A 128 12.21 3.78 -5.68
N ALA A 129 13.42 3.26 -5.54
CA ALA A 129 13.72 1.86 -5.85
C ALA A 129 12.87 0.88 -5.00
N ALA A 130 12.65 1.20 -3.71
CA ALA A 130 11.80 0.38 -2.85
C ALA A 130 10.32 0.41 -3.25
N ILE A 131 9.82 1.56 -3.70
CA ILE A 131 8.44 1.72 -4.17
C ILE A 131 8.25 1.01 -5.52
N ASP A 132 9.23 1.09 -6.43
CA ASP A 132 9.20 0.38 -7.70
C ASP A 132 9.13 -1.14 -7.50
N GLU A 133 9.99 -1.67 -6.64
CA GLU A 133 10.01 -3.09 -6.28
C GLU A 133 8.68 -3.54 -5.64
N LEU A 134 8.09 -2.70 -4.76
CA LEU A 134 6.76 -2.95 -4.20
C LEU A 134 5.70 -3.02 -5.30
N GLY A 135 5.70 -2.03 -6.20
CA GLY A 135 4.76 -1.97 -7.32
C GLY A 135 4.84 -3.20 -8.21
N ARG A 136 6.07 -3.63 -8.56
CA ARG A 136 6.31 -4.82 -9.38
C ARG A 136 5.75 -6.09 -8.72
N ARG A 137 5.99 -6.29 -7.43
CA ARG A 137 5.45 -7.45 -6.67
C ARG A 137 3.93 -7.45 -6.58
N LEU A 138 3.31 -6.28 -6.46
CA LEU A 138 1.85 -6.18 -6.44
C LEU A 138 1.24 -6.54 -7.79
N LEU A 139 1.84 -6.09 -8.89
CA LEU A 139 1.40 -6.44 -10.25
C LEU A 139 1.52 -7.94 -10.51
N GLU A 140 2.64 -8.56 -10.17
CA GLU A 140 2.85 -10.00 -10.29
C GLU A 140 1.80 -10.82 -9.51
N ARG A 141 1.42 -10.36 -8.32
CA ARG A 141 0.35 -10.97 -7.52
C ARG A 141 -1.00 -10.86 -8.23
N CYS A 142 -1.38 -9.66 -8.66
CA CYS A 142 -2.65 -9.45 -9.36
C CYS A 142 -2.77 -10.32 -10.62
N ASP A 143 -1.70 -10.48 -11.38
CA ASP A 143 -1.67 -11.34 -12.57
C ASP A 143 -1.83 -12.82 -12.21
N SER A 144 -1.21 -13.25 -11.11
CA SER A 144 -1.33 -14.65 -10.61
C SER A 144 -2.75 -14.97 -10.16
N ASP A 145 -3.40 -14.05 -9.45
CA ASP A 145 -4.77 -14.21 -8.96
C ASP A 145 -5.78 -14.25 -10.13
N ARG A 146 -5.57 -13.41 -11.16
CA ARG A 146 -6.38 -13.43 -12.38
C ARG A 146 -6.23 -14.74 -13.17
N ALA A 147 -5.01 -15.26 -13.27
CA ALA A 147 -4.75 -16.54 -13.93
C ALA A 147 -5.44 -17.72 -13.22
N GLY A 148 -5.38 -17.75 -11.88
CA GLY A 148 -6.04 -18.79 -11.08
C GLY A 148 -7.58 -18.74 -11.14
N ALA A 149 -8.17 -17.56 -11.24
CA ALA A 149 -9.61 -17.38 -11.37
C ALA A 149 -10.18 -17.83 -12.74
N GLY A 150 -9.32 -17.91 -13.76
CA GLY A 150 -9.70 -18.36 -15.12
C GLY A 150 -9.79 -19.87 -15.28
N GLU A 151 -9.18 -20.68 -14.40
CA GLU A 151 -9.16 -22.16 -14.47
C GLU A 151 -10.37 -22.83 -13.78
N VAL A 152 -11.23 -22.08 -13.09
CA VAL A 152 -12.39 -22.61 -12.33
C VAL A 152 -13.72 -22.42 -13.08
N ARG A 153 -13.72 -22.36 -14.38
CA ARG A 153 -14.96 -22.33 -15.19
C ARG A 153 -15.11 -23.57 -16.06
#